data_f98665abe25e7f87ff9d53cc64369bda
#
_entry.id   f98665abe25e7f87ff9d53cc64369bda
#
_cell.length_a   1.000
_cell.length_b   1.000
_cell.length_c   1.000
_cell.angle_alpha   90.00
_cell.angle_beta   90.00
_cell.angle_gamma   90.00
#
_symmetry.space_group_name_H-M   'P 1'
#
loop_
_entity.id
_entity.type
_entity.pdbx_description
1 polymer ?
#
loop_
_entity_poly.entity_id
_entity_poly.type
_entity_poly.pdbx_seq_one_letter_code
_entity_poly.pdbx_strand_id
1 'polypeptide(L)'
;HKCSYSRFIGNCTNLYYKLKPNNYFDFYEKELKYAEENHSLPVEERGLTYEEFYMLAHKYKVLLEDCTTLKYDISVYFYALVCHAIVETFVGQKKEETIMKYISDKGFTVNKVEGKKDAKYGVDIEVFGKGQHFYVQVKPISFFKSEYPNTHKSRIEACRKREEVLNLEGIDTYYVIYDLDWKTSQFTWVNNKNGGILFKINDLFDY
;
A
#
# COMPACT_ATOMS: atom_id res chain seq x y z
N HIS A 1 14.14 5.78 14.55
CA HIS A 1 12.80 5.91 15.11
C HIS A 1 11.80 5.94 13.95
N LYS A 2 11.01 4.85 13.78
CA LYS A 2 9.85 4.86 12.89
C LYS A 2 8.76 5.68 13.58
N CYS A 3 8.63 6.95 13.25
CA CYS A 3 7.43 7.70 13.57
C CYS A 3 6.28 7.08 12.77
N SER A 4 5.39 6.36 13.42
CA SER A 4 4.21 5.82 12.79
C SER A 4 3.18 6.94 12.65
N TYR A 5 3.13 7.56 11.49
CA TYR A 5 2.13 8.59 11.13
C TYR A 5 0.69 8.07 11.27
N SER A 6 0.48 6.77 11.06
CA SER A 6 -0.86 6.15 11.08
C SER A 6 -1.63 6.35 12.40
N ARG A 7 -0.97 6.59 13.51
CA ARG A 7 -1.64 6.86 14.80
C ARG A 7 -2.37 8.21 14.85
N PHE A 8 -2.08 9.12 13.92
CA PHE A 8 -2.56 10.49 13.99
C PHE A 8 -3.46 10.88 12.81
N ILE A 9 -3.50 10.08 11.76
CA ILE A 9 -4.18 10.40 10.50
C ILE A 9 -5.54 9.70 10.41
N GLY A 10 -5.84 8.76 11.32
CA GLY A 10 -7.09 8.01 11.29
C GLY A 10 -7.08 6.83 10.31
N ASN A 11 -8.26 6.25 10.06
CA ASN A 11 -8.41 5.08 9.20
C ASN A 11 -8.72 5.49 7.75
N CYS A 12 -7.71 5.96 7.02
CA CYS A 12 -7.84 6.38 5.63
C CYS A 12 -8.34 5.27 4.70
N THR A 13 -8.11 4.00 5.03
CA THR A 13 -8.64 2.86 4.26
C THR A 13 -10.17 2.83 4.27
N ASN A 14 -10.80 3.04 5.43
CA ASN A 14 -12.26 3.11 5.52
C ASN A 14 -12.82 4.30 4.72
N LEU A 15 -12.13 5.43 4.76
CA LEU A 15 -12.50 6.61 3.99
C LEU A 15 -12.38 6.37 2.48
N TYR A 16 -11.35 5.67 2.03
CA TYR A 16 -11.22 5.29 0.63
C TYR A 16 -12.45 4.52 0.13
N TYR A 17 -12.88 3.49 0.84
CA TYR A 17 -14.05 2.71 0.44
C TYR A 17 -15.36 3.50 0.53
N LYS A 18 -15.48 4.39 1.50
CA LYS A 18 -16.64 5.25 1.68
C LYS A 18 -16.77 6.30 0.58
N LEU A 19 -15.67 6.97 0.26
CA LEU A 19 -15.62 8.12 -0.65
C LEU A 19 -15.45 7.72 -2.12
N LYS A 20 -14.99 6.50 -2.40
CA LYS A 20 -14.81 5.93 -3.75
C LYS A 20 -14.08 6.89 -4.71
N PRO A 21 -12.85 7.28 -4.41
CA PRO A 21 -12.13 8.26 -5.21
C PRO A 21 -11.69 7.69 -6.57
N ASN A 22 -11.63 8.56 -7.60
CA ASN A 22 -11.17 8.20 -8.93
C ASN A 22 -9.64 8.22 -9.05
N ASN A 23 -8.99 9.13 -8.33
CA ASN A 23 -7.54 9.29 -8.24
C ASN A 23 -7.19 9.91 -6.88
N TYR A 24 -5.89 10.05 -6.58
CA TYR A 24 -5.47 10.55 -5.26
C TYR A 24 -5.78 12.04 -5.02
N PHE A 25 -5.90 12.88 -6.05
CA PHE A 25 -6.35 14.27 -5.90
C PHE A 25 -7.83 14.33 -5.52
N ASP A 26 -8.67 13.57 -6.25
CA ASP A 26 -10.10 13.39 -5.92
C ASP A 26 -10.29 12.83 -4.51
N PHE A 27 -9.39 11.94 -4.06
CA PHE A 27 -9.43 11.41 -2.69
C PHE A 27 -9.15 12.51 -1.67
N TYR A 28 -8.10 13.30 -1.89
CA TYR A 28 -7.75 14.41 -1.01
C TYR A 28 -8.89 15.43 -0.89
N GLU A 29 -9.46 15.86 -2.02
CA GLU A 29 -10.57 16.81 -2.02
C GLU A 29 -11.81 16.28 -1.31
N LYS A 30 -12.17 15.01 -1.59
CA LYS A 30 -13.32 14.34 -0.95
C LYS A 30 -13.11 14.15 0.54
N GLU A 31 -11.90 13.78 0.98
CA GLU A 31 -11.59 13.60 2.40
C GLU A 31 -11.70 14.93 3.14
N LEU A 32 -11.06 16.00 2.64
CA LEU A 32 -11.17 17.31 3.26
C LEU A 32 -12.61 17.79 3.38
N LYS A 33 -13.37 17.70 2.29
CA LYS A 33 -14.78 18.07 2.29
C LYS A 33 -15.59 17.25 3.29
N TYR A 34 -15.38 15.93 3.31
CA TYR A 34 -16.07 15.03 4.23
C TYR A 34 -15.69 15.33 5.69
N ALA A 35 -14.42 15.61 5.97
CA ALA A 35 -13.95 15.97 7.31
C ALA A 35 -14.58 17.27 7.80
N GLU A 36 -14.67 18.29 6.96
CA GLU A 36 -15.29 19.60 7.29
C GLU A 36 -16.80 19.45 7.54
N GLU A 37 -17.52 18.69 6.69
CA GLU A 37 -18.97 18.47 6.83
C GLU A 37 -19.32 17.61 8.05
N ASN A 38 -18.37 16.80 8.55
CA ASN A 38 -18.58 15.86 9.66
C ASN A 38 -17.65 16.11 10.84
N HIS A 39 -17.22 17.34 11.06
CA HIS A 39 -16.20 17.68 12.06
C HIS A 39 -16.56 17.28 13.50
N SER A 40 -17.83 17.01 13.80
CA SER A 40 -18.30 16.50 15.09
C SER A 40 -17.98 14.99 15.31
N LEU A 41 -17.65 14.25 14.24
CA LEU A 41 -17.23 12.84 14.35
C LEU A 41 -15.77 12.74 14.80
N PRO A 42 -15.36 11.60 15.40
CA PRO A 42 -13.96 11.31 15.66
C PRO A 42 -13.11 11.32 14.37
N VAL A 43 -11.84 11.72 14.46
CA VAL A 43 -10.92 11.77 13.32
C VAL A 43 -10.82 10.42 12.60
N GLU A 44 -10.86 9.33 13.35
CA GLU A 44 -10.82 7.95 12.82
C GLU A 44 -11.98 7.64 11.86
N GLU A 45 -13.10 8.37 11.98
CA GLU A 45 -14.30 8.16 11.17
C GLU A 45 -14.42 9.15 10.01
N ARG A 46 -13.84 10.34 10.14
CA ARG A 46 -14.01 11.43 9.16
C ARG A 46 -12.73 11.85 8.44
N GLY A 47 -11.57 11.47 8.95
CA GLY A 47 -10.28 11.99 8.46
C GLY A 47 -9.93 13.37 9.05
N LEU A 48 -8.88 13.98 8.52
CA LEU A 48 -8.38 15.27 8.98
C LEU A 48 -8.91 16.41 8.09
N THR A 49 -9.32 17.50 8.72
CA THR A 49 -9.52 18.78 8.03
C THR A 49 -8.17 19.37 7.57
N TYR A 50 -8.21 20.38 6.70
CA TYR A 50 -6.98 21.07 6.28
C TYR A 50 -6.22 21.67 7.47
N GLU A 51 -6.92 22.29 8.41
CA GLU A 51 -6.32 22.89 9.60
C GLU A 51 -5.67 21.81 10.49
N GLU A 52 -6.32 20.68 10.68
CA GLU A 52 -5.78 19.56 11.45
C GLU A 52 -4.54 18.94 10.79
N PHE A 53 -4.51 18.80 9.46
CA PHE A 53 -3.31 18.41 8.72
C PHE A 53 -2.17 19.39 8.96
N TYR A 54 -2.47 20.70 8.91
CA TYR A 54 -1.48 21.74 9.09
C TYR A 54 -0.91 21.75 10.52
N MET A 55 -1.78 21.65 11.51
CA MET A 55 -1.37 21.57 12.92
C MET A 55 -0.54 20.31 13.21
N LEU A 56 -0.92 19.20 12.59
CA LEU A 56 -0.17 17.96 12.69
C LEU A 56 1.22 18.09 12.05
N ALA A 57 1.33 18.76 10.90
CA ALA A 57 2.61 19.04 10.26
C ALA A 57 3.55 19.85 11.15
N HIS A 58 3.05 20.88 11.85
CA HIS A 58 3.82 21.62 12.83
C HIS A 58 4.34 20.75 13.97
N LYS A 59 3.48 19.89 14.53
CA LYS A 59 3.88 18.95 15.58
C LYS A 59 4.98 18.02 15.09
N TYR A 60 4.87 17.51 13.87
CA TYR A 60 5.90 16.64 13.28
C TYR A 60 7.20 17.37 12.99
N LYS A 61 7.14 18.61 12.50
CA LYS A 61 8.30 19.46 12.29
C LYS A 61 9.12 19.54 13.58
N VAL A 62 8.49 19.91 14.70
CA VAL A 62 9.16 20.01 16.02
C VAL A 62 9.78 18.67 16.40
N LEU A 63 9.01 17.58 16.37
CA LEU A 63 9.49 16.25 16.80
C LEU A 63 10.66 15.72 15.95
N LEU A 64 10.67 15.99 14.65
CA LEU A 64 11.72 15.51 13.75
C LEU A 64 12.97 16.39 13.82
N GLU A 65 12.83 17.70 13.94
CA GLU A 65 13.94 18.63 14.08
C GLU A 65 14.69 18.47 15.40
N ASP A 66 14.01 18.06 16.47
CA ASP A 66 14.65 17.67 17.74
C ASP A 66 15.55 16.42 17.60
N CYS A 67 15.28 15.58 16.61
CA CYS A 67 16.01 14.33 16.38
C CYS A 67 17.05 14.43 15.26
N THR A 68 17.10 15.51 14.52
CA THR A 68 17.99 15.68 13.34
C THR A 68 18.53 17.10 13.23
N THR A 69 19.65 17.23 12.52
CA THR A 69 20.20 18.56 12.14
C THR A 69 19.53 19.15 10.92
N LEU A 70 18.69 18.38 10.23
CA LEU A 70 17.99 18.80 9.01
C LEU A 70 16.71 19.55 9.39
N LYS A 71 16.60 20.77 8.88
CA LYS A 71 15.44 21.65 9.06
C LYS A 71 14.81 21.95 7.71
N TYR A 72 13.54 21.65 7.61
CA TYR A 72 12.77 21.89 6.39
C TYR A 72 11.65 22.91 6.64
N ASP A 73 11.14 23.49 5.57
CA ASP A 73 9.93 24.29 5.61
C ASP A 73 8.72 23.44 6.04
N ILE A 74 7.71 24.06 6.67
CA ILE A 74 6.50 23.36 7.12
C ILE A 74 5.75 22.66 5.98
N SER A 75 5.83 23.19 4.77
CA SER A 75 5.20 22.61 3.58
C SER A 75 5.71 21.19 3.28
N VAL A 76 6.97 20.89 3.58
CA VAL A 76 7.55 19.55 3.39
C VAL A 76 6.88 18.54 4.32
N TYR A 77 6.66 18.90 5.57
CA TYR A 77 6.00 18.03 6.56
C TYR A 77 4.51 17.86 6.24
N PHE A 78 3.85 18.95 5.84
CA PHE A 78 2.46 18.91 5.39
C PHE A 78 2.30 17.97 4.18
N TYR A 79 3.13 18.16 3.16
CA TYR A 79 3.10 17.31 1.97
C TYR A 79 3.39 15.85 2.29
N ALA A 80 4.37 15.55 3.17
CA ALA A 80 4.67 14.19 3.58
C ALA A 80 3.49 13.52 4.28
N LEU A 81 2.75 14.24 5.13
CA LEU A 81 1.54 13.73 5.79
C LEU A 81 0.41 13.45 4.81
N VAL A 82 0.16 14.38 3.88
CA VAL A 82 -0.86 14.20 2.82
C VAL A 82 -0.49 13.03 1.93
N CYS A 83 0.77 12.92 1.50
CA CYS A 83 1.23 11.77 0.72
C CYS A 83 0.98 10.46 1.45
N HIS A 84 1.30 10.39 2.73
CA HIS A 84 1.12 9.18 3.51
C HIS A 84 -0.38 8.83 3.71
N ALA A 85 -1.20 9.81 4.07
CA ALA A 85 -2.63 9.60 4.31
C ALA A 85 -3.40 9.28 3.02
N ILE A 86 -3.18 10.05 1.97
CA ILE A 86 -3.99 10.04 0.75
C ILE A 86 -3.34 9.17 -0.32
N VAL A 87 -2.11 9.51 -0.74
CA VAL A 87 -1.49 8.90 -1.91
C VAL A 87 -1.16 7.43 -1.63
N GLU A 88 -0.52 7.13 -0.51
CA GLU A 88 -0.17 5.74 -0.17
C GLU A 88 -1.41 4.88 0.08
N THR A 89 -2.46 5.44 0.71
CA THR A 89 -3.71 4.73 0.90
C THR A 89 -4.39 4.46 -0.45
N PHE A 90 -4.53 5.48 -1.29
CA PHE A 90 -5.13 5.33 -2.62
C PHE A 90 -4.38 4.28 -3.45
N VAL A 91 -3.07 4.41 -3.56
CA VAL A 91 -2.22 3.46 -4.30
C VAL A 91 -2.33 2.06 -3.73
N GLY A 92 -2.30 1.95 -2.40
CA GLY A 92 -2.42 0.66 -1.68
C GLY A 92 -3.73 -0.06 -2.00
N GLN A 93 -4.87 0.63 -1.95
CA GLN A 93 -6.16 0.03 -2.22
C GLN A 93 -6.39 -0.21 -3.71
N LYS A 94 -6.05 0.78 -4.55
CA LYS A 94 -6.28 0.70 -6.00
C LYS A 94 -5.53 -0.43 -6.70
N LYS A 95 -4.27 -0.67 -6.29
CA LYS A 95 -3.48 -1.80 -6.83
C LYS A 95 -4.14 -3.14 -6.53
N GLU A 96 -4.62 -3.32 -5.28
CA GLU A 96 -5.27 -4.56 -4.86
C GLU A 96 -6.58 -4.78 -5.63
N GLU A 97 -7.44 -3.76 -5.70
CA GLU A 97 -8.68 -3.82 -6.48
C GLU A 97 -8.44 -4.17 -7.95
N THR A 98 -7.42 -3.54 -8.55
CA THR A 98 -7.11 -3.75 -9.97
C THR A 98 -6.67 -5.17 -10.25
N ILE A 99 -5.80 -5.74 -9.39
CA ILE A 99 -5.36 -7.13 -9.58
C ILE A 99 -6.44 -8.13 -9.21
N MET A 100 -7.24 -7.87 -8.18
CA MET A 100 -8.39 -8.71 -7.83
C MET A 100 -9.37 -8.79 -9.00
N LYS A 101 -9.70 -7.65 -9.63
CA LYS A 101 -10.54 -7.62 -10.82
C LYS A 101 -9.92 -8.43 -11.96
N TYR A 102 -8.63 -8.23 -12.26
CA TYR A 102 -7.94 -8.98 -13.32
C TYR A 102 -8.00 -10.49 -13.09
N ILE A 103 -7.79 -10.96 -11.87
CA ILE A 103 -7.84 -12.38 -11.54
C ILE A 103 -9.28 -12.90 -11.61
N SER A 104 -10.26 -12.13 -11.11
CA SER A 104 -11.68 -12.46 -11.18
C SER A 104 -12.18 -12.58 -12.63
N ASP A 105 -11.76 -11.68 -13.51
CA ASP A 105 -12.08 -11.72 -14.96
C ASP A 105 -11.52 -12.98 -15.66
N LYS A 106 -10.54 -13.67 -15.03
CA LYS A 106 -10.03 -14.99 -15.46
C LYS A 106 -10.84 -16.17 -14.91
N GLY A 107 -11.94 -15.92 -14.18
CA GLY A 107 -12.85 -16.93 -13.65
C GLY A 107 -12.41 -17.56 -12.31
N PHE A 108 -11.63 -16.84 -11.53
CA PHE A 108 -11.30 -17.20 -10.15
C PHE A 108 -12.16 -16.42 -9.15
N THR A 109 -12.37 -16.99 -7.98
CA THR A 109 -12.88 -16.28 -6.80
C THR A 109 -11.71 -15.65 -6.08
N VAL A 110 -11.83 -14.38 -5.74
CA VAL A 110 -10.76 -13.60 -5.07
C VAL A 110 -11.29 -12.96 -3.80
N ASN A 111 -10.51 -13.06 -2.74
CA ASN A 111 -10.78 -12.41 -1.45
C ASN A 111 -9.58 -11.57 -1.04
N LYS A 112 -9.85 -10.37 -0.52
CA LYS A 112 -8.81 -9.57 0.12
C LYS A 112 -8.41 -10.24 1.43
N VAL A 113 -7.10 -10.32 1.69
CA VAL A 113 -6.57 -10.83 2.95
C VAL A 113 -6.38 -9.66 3.91
N GLU A 114 -6.93 -9.78 5.12
CA GLU A 114 -6.92 -8.72 6.13
C GLU A 114 -6.47 -9.24 7.51
N GLY A 115 -6.06 -8.30 8.36
CA GLY A 115 -5.82 -8.54 9.77
C GLY A 115 -4.63 -9.46 10.07
N LYS A 116 -4.85 -10.46 10.95
CA LYS A 116 -3.78 -11.34 11.43
C LYS A 116 -3.13 -12.18 10.32
N LYS A 117 -3.89 -12.53 9.28
CA LYS A 117 -3.42 -13.36 8.16
C LYS A 117 -2.47 -12.57 7.27
N ASP A 118 -2.83 -11.32 6.93
CA ASP A 118 -1.94 -10.38 6.25
C ASP A 118 -0.67 -10.12 7.06
N ALA A 119 -0.80 -9.79 8.35
CA ALA A 119 0.34 -9.52 9.22
C ALA A 119 1.29 -10.73 9.37
N LYS A 120 0.75 -11.96 9.42
CA LYS A 120 1.52 -13.19 9.58
C LYS A 120 2.25 -13.60 8.30
N TYR A 121 1.54 -13.60 7.17
CA TYR A 121 2.04 -14.15 5.91
C TYR A 121 2.48 -13.07 4.91
N GLY A 122 2.03 -11.81 5.11
CA GLY A 122 2.33 -10.68 4.22
C GLY A 122 1.77 -10.87 2.81
N VAL A 123 0.60 -11.51 2.70
CA VAL A 123 -0.11 -11.75 1.45
C VAL A 123 -1.31 -10.82 1.35
N ASP A 124 -1.56 -10.31 0.15
CA ASP A 124 -2.58 -9.28 -0.07
C ASP A 124 -3.92 -9.87 -0.54
N ILE A 125 -3.89 -10.97 -1.31
CA ILE A 125 -5.07 -11.55 -1.97
C ILE A 125 -5.04 -13.08 -1.85
N GLU A 126 -6.20 -13.67 -1.56
CA GLU A 126 -6.45 -15.11 -1.55
C GLU A 126 -7.29 -15.49 -2.77
N VAL A 127 -6.85 -16.50 -3.51
CA VAL A 127 -7.45 -16.89 -4.79
C VAL A 127 -7.89 -18.35 -4.78
N PHE A 128 -9.12 -18.59 -5.21
CA PHE A 128 -9.72 -19.92 -5.33
C PHE A 128 -10.33 -20.14 -6.71
N GLY A 129 -10.34 -21.36 -7.16
CA GLY A 129 -11.06 -21.77 -8.35
C GLY A 129 -10.27 -22.71 -9.23
N LYS A 130 -10.93 -23.37 -10.15
CA LYS A 130 -10.34 -24.32 -11.10
C LYS A 130 -9.48 -25.41 -10.46
N GLY A 131 -9.86 -25.84 -9.24
CA GLY A 131 -9.09 -26.80 -8.45
C GLY A 131 -7.80 -26.25 -7.83
N GLN A 132 -7.61 -24.94 -7.83
CA GLN A 132 -6.43 -24.26 -7.28
C GLN A 132 -6.80 -23.39 -6.08
N HIS A 133 -5.88 -23.31 -5.12
CA HIS A 133 -5.88 -22.38 -4.01
C HIS A 133 -4.48 -21.80 -3.86
N PHE A 134 -4.34 -20.47 -3.94
CA PHE A 134 -3.05 -19.80 -3.81
C PHE A 134 -3.21 -18.37 -3.28
N TYR A 135 -2.10 -17.81 -2.81
CA TYR A 135 -2.01 -16.42 -2.39
C TYR A 135 -1.28 -15.57 -3.43
N VAL A 136 -1.63 -14.28 -3.45
CA VAL A 136 -0.93 -13.27 -4.25
C VAL A 136 -0.45 -12.15 -3.35
N GLN A 137 0.81 -11.75 -3.53
CA GLN A 137 1.42 -10.58 -2.94
C GLN A 137 1.73 -9.55 -4.04
N VAL A 138 1.25 -8.31 -3.86
CA VAL A 138 1.41 -7.23 -4.84
C VAL A 138 2.51 -6.28 -4.40
N LYS A 139 3.56 -6.10 -5.21
CA LYS A 139 4.73 -5.29 -4.87
C LYS A 139 5.07 -4.29 -5.97
N PRO A 140 5.49 -3.06 -5.62
CA PRO A 140 6.02 -2.12 -6.60
C PRO A 140 7.36 -2.61 -7.15
N ILE A 141 7.67 -2.25 -8.39
CA ILE A 141 8.94 -2.58 -9.03
C ILE A 141 10.14 -2.03 -8.21
N SER A 142 9.97 -0.89 -7.53
CA SER A 142 10.97 -0.31 -6.64
C SER A 142 11.30 -1.19 -5.42
N PHE A 143 10.45 -2.14 -5.08
CA PHE A 143 10.74 -3.12 -4.03
C PHE A 143 11.90 -4.03 -4.44
N PHE A 144 12.01 -4.35 -5.73
CA PHE A 144 13.02 -5.23 -6.31
C PHE A 144 14.20 -4.48 -6.92
N LYS A 145 14.04 -3.21 -7.29
CA LYS A 145 15.09 -2.34 -7.83
C LYS A 145 15.61 -1.40 -6.74
N SER A 146 16.37 -1.92 -5.79
CA SER A 146 17.00 -1.08 -4.77
C SER A 146 18.41 -0.70 -5.22
N GLU A 147 18.77 0.58 -5.10
CA GLU A 147 20.16 1.06 -5.25
C GLU A 147 21.10 0.46 -4.19
N TYR A 148 20.52 -0.15 -3.14
CA TYR A 148 21.25 -0.78 -2.05
C TYR A 148 21.10 -2.31 -2.15
N PRO A 149 22.10 -3.06 -2.66
CA PRO A 149 22.03 -4.50 -2.87
C PRO A 149 21.68 -5.30 -1.61
N ASN A 150 22.19 -4.89 -0.45
CA ASN A 150 21.91 -5.54 0.83
C ASN A 150 20.42 -5.39 1.24
N THR A 151 19.80 -4.26 0.93
CA THR A 151 18.37 -4.03 1.20
C THR A 151 17.49 -4.90 0.31
N HIS A 152 17.84 -5.01 -0.96
CA HIS A 152 17.16 -5.88 -1.92
C HIS A 152 17.21 -7.34 -1.46
N LYS A 153 18.43 -7.85 -1.20
CA LYS A 153 18.64 -9.23 -0.72
C LYS A 153 17.85 -9.54 0.54
N SER A 154 17.84 -8.64 1.53
CA SER A 154 17.08 -8.84 2.78
C SER A 154 15.56 -8.84 2.58
N ARG A 155 15.05 -8.06 1.63
CA ARG A 155 13.61 -8.02 1.29
C ARG A 155 13.16 -9.33 0.64
N ILE A 156 13.92 -9.83 -0.33
CA ILE A 156 13.62 -11.11 -0.99
C ILE A 156 13.71 -12.26 0.00
N GLU A 157 14.74 -12.27 0.86
CA GLU A 157 14.88 -13.29 1.90
C GLU A 157 13.71 -13.29 2.89
N ALA A 158 13.19 -12.12 3.25
CA ALA A 158 11.99 -12.01 4.08
C ALA A 158 10.74 -12.55 3.36
N CYS A 159 10.60 -12.34 2.05
CA CYS A 159 9.53 -12.93 1.25
C CYS A 159 9.67 -14.46 1.21
N ARG A 160 10.87 -14.97 0.97
CA ARG A 160 11.15 -16.42 0.93
C ARG A 160 10.77 -17.12 2.23
N LYS A 161 11.15 -16.57 3.39
CA LYS A 161 10.79 -17.13 4.70
C LYS A 161 9.29 -17.21 4.93
N ARG A 162 8.54 -16.22 4.44
CA ARG A 162 7.07 -16.23 4.53
C ARG A 162 6.45 -17.26 3.59
N GLU A 163 6.98 -17.39 2.38
CA GLU A 163 6.54 -18.40 1.43
C GLU A 163 6.82 -19.82 1.93
N GLU A 164 7.96 -20.06 2.58
CA GLU A 164 8.27 -21.35 3.19
C GLU A 164 7.22 -21.78 4.21
N VAL A 165 6.72 -20.83 5.04
CA VAL A 165 5.66 -21.13 6.02
C VAL A 165 4.36 -21.53 5.32
N LEU A 166 3.99 -20.84 4.23
CA LEU A 166 2.77 -21.13 3.46
C LEU A 166 2.90 -22.44 2.68
N ASN A 167 4.06 -22.75 2.14
CA ASN A 167 4.34 -24.00 1.46
C ASN A 167 4.21 -25.22 2.40
N LEU A 168 4.55 -25.07 3.69
CA LEU A 168 4.30 -26.11 4.70
C LEU A 168 2.79 -26.36 4.92
N GLU A 169 1.95 -25.36 4.65
CA GLU A 169 0.48 -25.48 4.66
C GLU A 169 -0.07 -25.98 3.30
N GLY A 170 0.80 -26.26 2.32
CA GLY A 170 0.41 -26.73 0.99
C GLY A 170 -0.19 -25.65 0.09
N ILE A 171 0.05 -24.37 0.39
CA ILE A 171 -0.53 -23.24 -0.34
C ILE A 171 0.57 -22.48 -1.09
N ASP A 172 0.42 -22.39 -2.39
CA ASP A 172 1.32 -21.63 -3.27
C ASP A 172 1.18 -20.12 -3.07
N THR A 173 2.31 -19.42 -3.21
CA THR A 173 2.33 -17.96 -3.23
C THR A 173 2.88 -17.45 -4.56
N TYR A 174 2.21 -16.44 -5.12
CA TYR A 174 2.65 -15.74 -6.30
C TYR A 174 2.83 -14.25 -6.00
N TYR A 175 3.68 -13.61 -6.80
CA TYR A 175 3.96 -12.18 -6.73
C TYR A 175 3.45 -11.50 -8.00
N VAL A 176 2.84 -10.34 -7.83
CA VAL A 176 2.50 -9.43 -8.93
C VAL A 176 3.30 -8.16 -8.74
N ILE A 177 4.04 -7.77 -9.78
CA ILE A 177 4.87 -6.57 -9.77
C ILE A 177 4.20 -5.49 -10.59
N TYR A 178 4.17 -4.28 -10.05
CA TYR A 178 3.63 -3.12 -10.75
C TYR A 178 4.62 -1.95 -10.77
N ASP A 179 4.50 -1.13 -11.79
CA ASP A 179 5.03 0.22 -11.83
C ASP A 179 3.88 1.22 -11.77
N LEU A 180 4.08 2.33 -11.09
CA LEU A 180 3.09 3.37 -10.89
C LEU A 180 3.54 4.65 -11.56
N ASP A 181 2.77 5.13 -12.52
CA ASP A 181 2.86 6.51 -12.98
C ASP A 181 2.17 7.43 -11.98
N TRP A 182 2.96 8.16 -11.19
CA TRP A 182 2.47 9.07 -10.17
C TRP A 182 1.68 10.27 -10.75
N LYS A 183 1.86 10.59 -12.03
CA LYS A 183 1.17 11.70 -12.67
C LYS A 183 -0.25 11.33 -13.07
N THR A 184 -0.42 10.11 -13.56
CA THR A 184 -1.71 9.62 -14.06
C THR A 184 -2.44 8.69 -13.09
N SER A 185 -1.80 8.28 -12.00
CA SER A 185 -2.26 7.23 -11.07
C SER A 185 -2.54 5.88 -11.76
N GLN A 186 -1.91 5.62 -12.91
CA GLN A 186 -2.06 4.37 -13.64
C GLN A 186 -1.00 3.35 -13.25
N PHE A 187 -1.42 2.08 -13.23
CA PHE A 187 -0.55 0.94 -12.96
C PHE A 187 -0.19 0.23 -14.25
N THR A 188 1.10 -0.04 -14.42
CA THR A 188 1.62 -0.94 -15.46
C THR A 188 2.11 -2.22 -14.80
N TRP A 189 1.56 -3.36 -15.22
CA TRP A 189 1.95 -4.67 -14.70
C TRP A 189 3.20 -5.16 -15.40
N VAL A 190 4.15 -5.65 -14.62
CA VAL A 190 5.37 -6.27 -15.17
C VAL A 190 5.02 -7.69 -15.63
N ASN A 191 5.44 -8.05 -16.82
CA ASN A 191 5.26 -9.40 -17.35
C ASN A 191 6.48 -10.27 -17.03
N ASN A 192 6.24 -11.54 -16.67
CA ASN A 192 7.27 -12.55 -16.59
C ASN A 192 7.73 -13.02 -17.98
N LYS A 193 8.73 -13.89 -18.05
CA LYS A 193 9.31 -14.42 -19.32
C LYS A 193 8.28 -15.11 -20.22
N ASN A 194 7.14 -15.56 -19.66
CA ASN A 194 6.06 -16.23 -20.38
C ASN A 194 4.89 -15.29 -20.72
N GLY A 195 5.05 -13.98 -20.52
CA GLY A 195 4.02 -12.98 -20.77
C GLY A 195 2.91 -12.90 -19.71
N GLY A 196 2.99 -13.69 -18.64
CA GLY A 196 2.07 -13.62 -17.51
C GLY A 196 2.51 -12.57 -16.46
N ILE A 197 1.60 -12.21 -15.57
CA ILE A 197 1.87 -11.23 -14.48
C ILE A 197 2.19 -11.90 -13.13
N LEU A 198 2.05 -13.22 -13.02
CA LEU A 198 2.32 -13.96 -11.80
C LEU A 198 3.76 -14.49 -11.81
N PHE A 199 4.50 -14.19 -10.75
CA PHE A 199 5.88 -14.64 -10.55
C PHE A 199 5.96 -15.59 -9.35
N LYS A 200 6.80 -16.61 -9.43
CA LYS A 200 7.28 -17.33 -8.23
C LYS A 200 8.46 -16.55 -7.64
N ILE A 201 8.73 -16.76 -6.33
CA ILE A 201 9.83 -16.08 -5.65
C ILE A 201 11.18 -16.25 -6.35
N ASN A 202 11.43 -17.43 -6.90
CA ASN A 202 12.69 -17.71 -7.60
C ASN A 202 12.86 -16.93 -8.90
N ASP A 203 11.76 -16.57 -9.56
CA ASP A 203 11.78 -15.75 -10.79
C ASP A 203 12.19 -14.29 -10.50
N LEU A 204 12.10 -13.86 -9.22
CA LEU A 204 12.40 -12.50 -8.79
C LEU A 204 13.88 -12.25 -8.51
N PHE A 205 14.71 -13.29 -8.47
CA PHE A 205 16.16 -13.14 -8.30
C PHE A 205 16.88 -12.69 -9.57
N ASP A 206 16.23 -12.87 -10.71
CA ASP A 206 16.77 -12.52 -12.03
C ASP A 206 16.42 -11.06 -12.44
N TYR A 207 15.78 -10.32 -11.54
CA TYR A 207 15.45 -8.89 -11.70
C TYR A 207 16.43 -8.01 -10.91
#